data_70204b31d0896636099560c6290d3c6f
#
_entry.id   70204b31d0896636099560c6290d3c6f
#
_cell.length_a   1.000
_cell.length_b   1.000
_cell.length_c   1.000
_cell.angle_alpha   90.00
_cell.angle_beta   90.00
_cell.angle_gamma   90.00
#
_symmetry.space_group_name_H-M   'P 1'
#
loop_
_entity.id
_entity.type
_entity.pdbx_description
1 polymer ?
#
loop_
_entity_poly.entity_id
_entity_poly.type
_entity_poly.pdbx_seq_one_letter_code
_entity_poly.pdbx_strand_id
1 'polypeptide(L)'
;MLECRNFSASDVTGVSPISIMDKRPVIICLALAVLHTHACAQFTDPRTYENTPVGINQLELAYAYVRSNTSIDTSFIVSGAKFNLNQGLIDYTRYFAFLHRTAWVEASVPIANLSGSITGTDITGSTTGTGDSGYTAAILLKGGPALSPEQFANAVTTTSIGLSLSTTTPTGQYDPNKLLNLGSDRWSFKPELGISKPFGPEQRWVFDAYANAYLYTNNTSYRGTEVLRQRALFGLEGHISYTFNNAIWASLDSRYSFRGDTTVSGVNQGDRQRNFILGSELVVSPNSRNSFTFEFAKAAVHRNGPSLTGFAVRYDYTWGNGYR
;
A
#
# COMPACT_ATOMS: atom_id res chain seq x y z
N MET A 1 62.12 -21.29 -5.43
CA MET A 1 62.70 -22.36 -6.28
C MET A 1 61.55 -22.98 -7.01
N LEU A 2 61.47 -22.62 -8.30
CA LEU A 2 61.29 -23.51 -9.46
C LEU A 2 59.87 -24.09 -9.57
N GLU A 3 59.19 -24.08 -10.70
CA GLU A 3 59.39 -23.52 -12.07
C GLU A 3 58.06 -23.65 -12.81
N CYS A 4 57.82 -22.71 -13.72
CA CYS A 4 56.78 -22.78 -14.77
C CYS A 4 57.09 -23.93 -15.75
N ARG A 5 56.05 -24.58 -16.27
CA ARG A 5 56.11 -25.07 -17.67
C ARG A 5 54.77 -24.92 -18.38
N ASN A 6 54.82 -24.14 -19.44
CA ASN A 6 53.86 -24.12 -20.55
C ASN A 6 53.94 -25.44 -21.31
N PHE A 7 52.83 -25.89 -21.89
CA PHE A 7 52.82 -26.65 -23.12
C PHE A 7 51.70 -26.22 -24.05
N SER A 8 52.06 -26.11 -25.29
CA SER A 8 51.36 -25.55 -26.44
C SER A 8 50.59 -26.62 -27.24
N ALA A 9 49.48 -26.18 -27.79
CA ALA A 9 48.75 -26.61 -29.00
C ALA A 9 49.22 -27.87 -29.78
N SER A 10 48.28 -28.71 -30.19
CA SER A 10 47.92 -28.97 -31.60
C SER A 10 46.96 -30.14 -31.78
N ASP A 11 45.93 -29.91 -32.58
CA ASP A 11 45.22 -30.81 -33.50
C ASP A 11 44.65 -32.16 -33.01
N VAL A 12 43.31 -32.31 -33.19
CA VAL A 12 42.74 -33.21 -34.18
C VAL A 12 41.22 -32.94 -34.35
N THR A 13 40.84 -32.80 -35.59
CA THR A 13 39.54 -32.68 -36.23
C THR A 13 38.54 -33.78 -35.84
N GLY A 14 37.29 -33.44 -35.57
CA GLY A 14 36.17 -34.36 -35.47
C GLY A 14 34.85 -33.60 -35.49
N VAL A 15 34.38 -33.28 -36.70
CA VAL A 15 33.06 -32.65 -36.92
C VAL A 15 31.98 -33.71 -36.76
N SER A 16 31.06 -33.50 -35.81
CA SER A 16 29.75 -34.13 -35.79
C SER A 16 28.68 -33.06 -35.62
N PRO A 17 27.55 -33.11 -36.33
CA PRO A 17 26.62 -32.00 -36.48
C PRO A 17 25.90 -31.73 -35.18
N ILE A 18 25.92 -30.45 -34.79
CA ILE A 18 25.12 -29.90 -33.71
C ILE A 18 23.66 -30.04 -34.07
N SER A 19 22.95 -30.86 -33.30
CA SER A 19 21.53 -30.95 -33.25
C SER A 19 20.97 -29.54 -33.03
N ILE A 20 20.15 -29.08 -33.94
CA ILE A 20 19.37 -27.86 -33.87
C ILE A 20 18.45 -28.00 -32.64
N MET A 21 18.80 -27.37 -31.54
CA MET A 21 17.90 -27.20 -30.43
C MET A 21 16.73 -26.33 -30.90
N ASP A 22 15.60 -27.00 -31.02
CA ASP A 22 14.26 -26.48 -31.26
C ASP A 22 14.00 -25.29 -30.33
N LYS A 23 14.07 -24.07 -30.87
CA LYS A 23 13.67 -22.83 -30.19
C LYS A 23 12.14 -22.81 -30.14
N ARG A 24 11.55 -23.65 -29.34
CA ARG A 24 10.15 -23.43 -28.94
C ARG A 24 10.15 -22.24 -28.02
N PRO A 25 9.41 -21.17 -28.34
CA PRO A 25 9.15 -20.14 -27.37
C PRO A 25 8.42 -20.83 -26.20
N VAL A 26 9.00 -20.78 -25.03
CA VAL A 26 8.31 -21.07 -23.78
C VAL A 26 7.26 -19.95 -23.68
N ILE A 27 6.11 -20.16 -24.28
CA ILE A 27 4.90 -19.44 -23.98
C ILE A 27 4.56 -19.89 -22.57
N ILE A 28 5.07 -19.14 -21.61
CA ILE A 28 4.49 -19.13 -20.26
C ILE A 28 3.09 -18.60 -20.50
N CYS A 29 2.13 -19.54 -20.63
CA CYS A 29 0.73 -19.24 -20.38
C CYS A 29 0.65 -18.80 -18.93
N LEU A 30 0.87 -17.47 -18.69
CA LEU A 30 0.33 -16.83 -17.53
C LEU A 30 -1.18 -17.01 -17.66
N ALA A 31 -1.69 -18.08 -17.03
CA ALA A 31 -3.09 -18.16 -16.72
C ALA A 31 -3.39 -16.91 -15.91
N LEU A 32 -3.96 -15.91 -16.56
CA LEU A 32 -4.62 -14.79 -15.94
C LEU A 32 -5.76 -15.36 -15.10
N ALA A 33 -5.41 -15.85 -13.91
CA ALA A 33 -6.36 -15.89 -12.83
C ALA A 33 -6.78 -14.44 -12.65
N VAL A 34 -8.00 -14.11 -13.02
CA VAL A 34 -8.62 -12.80 -12.75
C VAL A 34 -8.72 -12.70 -11.25
N LEU A 35 -7.70 -12.12 -10.65
CA LEU A 35 -7.58 -11.92 -9.21
C LEU A 35 -8.22 -10.59 -8.88
N HIS A 36 -9.12 -10.61 -7.94
CA HIS A 36 -9.99 -9.53 -7.51
C HIS A 36 -9.47 -8.93 -6.21
N THR A 37 -9.46 -7.61 -6.09
CA THR A 37 -8.68 -6.99 -5.04
C THR A 37 -9.15 -5.61 -4.59
N HIS A 38 -9.23 -5.22 -3.48
CA HIS A 38 -8.76 -4.33 -2.44
C HIS A 38 -9.76 -3.57 -1.64
N ALA A 39 -9.38 -3.35 -0.42
CA ALA A 39 -9.41 -2.13 0.34
C ALA A 39 -8.26 -2.18 1.36
N CYS A 40 -7.05 -1.92 0.92
CA CYS A 40 -5.90 -1.78 1.79
C CYS A 40 -5.54 -0.32 2.08
N ALA A 41 -6.41 0.65 1.74
CA ALA A 41 -6.21 2.07 2.01
C ALA A 41 -6.03 2.45 3.51
N GLN A 42 -5.99 1.46 4.41
CA GLN A 42 -5.75 1.68 5.84
C GLN A 42 -4.33 1.30 6.30
N PHE A 43 -3.55 0.58 5.50
CA PHE A 43 -2.17 0.26 5.81
C PHE A 43 -1.22 1.31 5.22
N THR A 44 -0.11 1.55 5.93
CA THR A 44 1.07 2.14 5.33
C THR A 44 1.92 1.00 4.79
N ASP A 45 2.46 1.14 3.58
CA ASP A 45 3.23 0.08 2.95
C ASP A 45 4.51 -0.24 3.73
N PRO A 46 4.97 -1.50 3.72
CA PRO A 46 6.30 -1.84 4.18
C PRO A 46 7.35 -0.97 3.51
N ARG A 47 8.42 -0.66 4.23
CA ARG A 47 9.57 0.14 3.75
C ARG A 47 9.25 1.60 3.38
N THR A 48 8.05 2.11 3.66
CA THR A 48 7.68 3.51 3.38
C THR A 48 8.69 4.51 3.94
N TYR A 49 9.28 4.22 5.09
CA TYR A 49 10.26 5.10 5.71
C TYR A 49 11.72 4.70 5.42
N GLU A 50 12.00 3.78 4.51
CA GLU A 50 13.35 3.61 3.99
C GLU A 50 13.79 4.86 3.23
N ASN A 51 15.11 5.16 3.29
CA ASN A 51 15.63 6.30 2.53
C ASN A 51 15.50 6.05 1.03
N THR A 52 15.12 7.08 0.31
CA THR A 52 14.89 7.07 -1.14
C THR A 52 15.63 8.25 -1.76
N PRO A 53 16.20 8.11 -2.97
CA PRO A 53 16.89 9.22 -3.61
C PRO A 53 15.94 10.39 -3.88
N VAL A 54 16.46 11.62 -3.73
CA VAL A 54 15.69 12.83 -4.04
C VAL A 54 15.77 13.19 -5.53
N GLY A 55 14.81 13.96 -6.01
CA GLY A 55 14.72 14.34 -7.42
C GLY A 55 13.98 13.34 -8.28
N ILE A 56 13.40 12.30 -7.70
CA ILE A 56 12.60 11.29 -8.41
C ILE A 56 11.10 11.52 -8.23
N ASN A 57 10.34 10.99 -9.15
CA ASN A 57 8.89 10.94 -9.17
C ASN A 57 8.46 9.48 -9.31
N GLN A 58 7.29 9.16 -8.79
CA GLN A 58 6.65 7.87 -8.95
C GLN A 58 5.19 8.07 -9.35
N LEU A 59 4.73 7.32 -10.32
CA LEU A 59 3.31 7.17 -10.65
C LEU A 59 2.92 5.74 -10.35
N GLU A 60 1.93 5.60 -9.50
CA GLU A 60 1.32 4.31 -9.17
C GLU A 60 -0.04 4.20 -9.86
N LEU A 61 -0.30 3.03 -10.42
CA LEU A 61 -1.61 2.59 -10.86
C LEU A 61 -1.95 1.32 -10.10
N ALA A 62 -2.97 1.38 -9.28
CA ALA A 62 -3.40 0.24 -8.50
C ALA A 62 -4.83 -0.18 -8.85
N TYR A 63 -5.09 -1.45 -8.69
CA TYR A 63 -6.43 -2.00 -8.75
C TYR A 63 -6.73 -2.83 -7.52
N ALA A 64 -7.92 -2.68 -7.02
CA ALA A 64 -8.38 -3.05 -5.72
C ALA A 64 -9.72 -3.81 -5.65
N TYR A 65 -9.82 -5.01 -5.00
CA TYR A 65 -11.06 -5.70 -4.62
C TYR A 65 -11.12 -6.06 -3.16
N VAL A 66 -12.21 -5.74 -2.49
CA VAL A 66 -12.39 -6.08 -1.09
C VAL A 66 -13.78 -6.57 -0.82
N ARG A 67 -13.83 -7.60 -0.03
CA ARG A 67 -15.03 -8.02 0.67
C ARG A 67 -14.96 -7.56 2.11
N SER A 68 -16.01 -6.91 2.57
CA SER A 68 -16.11 -6.39 3.92
C SER A 68 -17.55 -6.46 4.43
N ASN A 69 -17.72 -6.34 5.75
CA ASN A 69 -19.03 -6.08 6.38
C ASN A 69 -19.28 -4.59 6.64
N THR A 70 -18.36 -3.73 6.26
CA THR A 70 -18.46 -2.27 6.35
C THR A 70 -18.30 -1.64 4.99
N SER A 71 -18.88 -0.47 4.78
CA SER A 71 -18.63 0.36 3.59
C SER A 71 -17.22 0.98 3.64
N ILE A 72 -16.86 1.81 2.65
CA ILE A 72 -15.58 2.53 2.61
C ILE A 72 -15.44 3.42 3.86
N ASP A 73 -16.50 4.11 4.26
CA ASP A 73 -16.55 4.77 5.56
C ASP A 73 -16.84 3.74 6.66
N THR A 74 -15.80 3.41 7.43
CA THR A 74 -15.86 2.42 8.50
C THR A 74 -16.79 2.80 9.66
N SER A 75 -17.36 4.00 9.66
CA SER A 75 -18.37 4.42 10.64
C SER A 75 -19.74 3.77 10.43
N PHE A 76 -19.95 3.13 9.27
CA PHE A 76 -21.22 2.50 8.95
C PHE A 76 -21.12 0.97 8.96
N ILE A 77 -21.35 0.39 10.14
CA ILE A 77 -21.43 -1.05 10.33
C ILE A 77 -22.90 -1.46 10.37
N VAL A 78 -23.34 -2.24 9.39
CA VAL A 78 -24.68 -2.85 9.37
C VAL A 78 -24.56 -4.34 9.67
N SER A 79 -25.26 -4.80 10.69
CA SER A 79 -25.30 -6.25 11.00
C SER A 79 -25.86 -7.03 9.80
N GLY A 80 -25.13 -8.06 9.38
CA GLY A 80 -25.49 -8.88 8.22
C GLY A 80 -25.17 -8.24 6.87
N ALA A 81 -24.62 -7.05 6.83
CA ALA A 81 -24.20 -6.42 5.58
C ALA A 81 -22.99 -7.15 4.96
N LYS A 82 -22.98 -7.21 3.63
CA LYS A 82 -21.86 -7.67 2.81
C LYS A 82 -21.58 -6.63 1.75
N PHE A 83 -20.36 -6.17 1.69
CA PHE A 83 -19.91 -5.20 0.71
C PHE A 83 -18.80 -5.80 -0.16
N ASN A 84 -18.86 -5.47 -1.45
CA ASN A 84 -17.78 -5.73 -2.39
C ASN A 84 -17.36 -4.37 -2.98
N LEU A 85 -16.08 -4.08 -2.87
CA LEU A 85 -15.46 -2.89 -3.41
C LEU A 85 -14.50 -3.28 -4.52
N ASN A 86 -14.66 -2.70 -5.70
CA ASN A 86 -13.67 -2.67 -6.79
C ASN A 86 -13.17 -1.24 -6.88
N GLN A 87 -11.86 -1.04 -6.76
CA GLN A 87 -11.27 0.29 -6.74
C GLN A 87 -10.05 0.36 -7.65
N GLY A 88 -9.99 1.31 -8.55
CA GLY A 88 -8.77 1.79 -9.17
C GLY A 88 -8.19 2.94 -8.35
N LEU A 89 -6.87 3.05 -8.28
CA LEU A 89 -6.17 4.17 -7.67
C LEU A 89 -5.15 4.70 -8.66
N ILE A 90 -5.07 6.02 -8.75
CA ILE A 90 -3.96 6.73 -9.40
C ILE A 90 -3.29 7.53 -8.29
N ASP A 91 -1.99 7.30 -8.09
CA ASP A 91 -1.18 8.02 -7.12
C ASP A 91 0.06 8.61 -7.77
N TYR A 92 0.43 9.81 -7.34
CA TYR A 92 1.65 10.47 -7.74
C TYR A 92 2.45 10.90 -6.53
N THR A 93 3.71 10.46 -6.46
CA THR A 93 4.66 10.81 -5.41
C THR A 93 5.87 11.57 -5.97
N ARG A 94 6.27 12.62 -5.28
CA ARG A 94 7.49 13.39 -5.56
C ARG A 94 8.41 13.38 -4.36
N TYR A 95 9.65 12.87 -4.54
CA TYR A 95 10.70 12.92 -3.53
C TYR A 95 11.62 14.11 -3.76
N PHE A 96 11.92 14.86 -2.70
CA PHE A 96 12.74 16.08 -2.75
C PHE A 96 13.54 16.28 -1.48
N ALA A 97 14.53 17.19 -1.55
CA ALA A 97 15.30 17.59 -0.37
C ALA A 97 14.56 18.67 0.42
N PHE A 98 14.34 18.44 1.70
CA PHE A 98 13.86 19.43 2.65
C PHE A 98 14.71 19.38 3.93
N LEU A 99 15.29 20.52 4.34
CA LEU A 99 16.21 20.60 5.49
C LEU A 99 17.34 19.54 5.45
N HIS A 100 17.93 19.31 4.27
CA HIS A 100 18.95 18.28 4.00
C HIS A 100 18.49 16.83 4.27
N ARG A 101 17.18 16.60 4.33
CA ARG A 101 16.55 15.31 4.54
C ARG A 101 15.70 14.93 3.32
N THR A 102 15.54 13.64 3.13
CA THR A 102 14.55 13.14 2.18
C THR A 102 13.16 13.43 2.70
N ALA A 103 12.37 14.09 1.87
CA ALA A 103 10.96 14.37 2.08
C ALA A 103 10.18 14.01 0.82
N TRP A 104 8.88 13.77 0.95
CA TRP A 104 8.01 13.53 -0.20
C TRP A 104 6.62 14.12 0.02
N VAL A 105 5.96 14.36 -1.09
CA VAL A 105 4.55 14.65 -1.17
C VAL A 105 3.89 13.67 -2.13
N GLU A 106 2.67 13.32 -1.82
CA GLU A 106 1.87 12.34 -2.55
C GLU A 106 0.46 12.88 -2.76
N ALA A 107 -0.14 12.53 -3.88
CA ALA A 107 -1.54 12.84 -4.19
C ALA A 107 -2.20 11.64 -4.86
N SER A 108 -3.35 11.21 -4.33
CA SER A 108 -4.08 10.04 -4.81
C SER A 108 -5.53 10.33 -5.11
N VAL A 109 -6.05 9.66 -6.15
CA VAL A 109 -7.45 9.73 -6.55
C VAL A 109 -7.98 8.32 -6.75
N PRO A 110 -8.92 7.85 -5.91
CA PRO A 110 -9.58 6.58 -6.09
C PRO A 110 -10.82 6.70 -6.99
N ILE A 111 -11.03 5.70 -7.85
CA ILE A 111 -12.25 5.49 -8.62
C ILE A 111 -12.77 4.11 -8.23
N ALA A 112 -14.03 4.01 -7.84
CA ALA A 112 -14.53 2.77 -7.29
C ALA A 112 -15.95 2.41 -7.74
N ASN A 113 -16.22 1.11 -7.68
CA ASN A 113 -17.56 0.54 -7.67
C ASN A 113 -17.75 -0.19 -6.33
N LEU A 114 -18.71 0.26 -5.55
CA LEU A 114 -19.11 -0.35 -4.29
C LEU A 114 -20.49 -0.97 -4.47
N SER A 115 -20.62 -2.24 -4.17
CA SER A 115 -21.91 -2.94 -4.10
C SER A 115 -22.12 -3.54 -2.71
N GLY A 116 -23.37 -3.59 -2.27
CA GLY A 116 -23.70 -4.11 -0.95
C GLY A 116 -25.05 -4.79 -0.91
N SER A 117 -25.19 -5.70 0.05
CA SER A 117 -26.46 -6.39 0.37
C SER A 117 -26.57 -6.65 1.86
N ILE A 118 -27.79 -6.79 2.36
CA ILE A 118 -28.06 -7.21 3.74
C ILE A 118 -28.60 -8.64 3.72
N THR A 119 -27.88 -9.55 4.37
CA THR A 119 -28.21 -10.98 4.40
C THR A 119 -29.59 -11.21 5.01
N GLY A 120 -30.41 -11.98 4.33
CA GLY A 120 -31.79 -12.31 4.77
C GLY A 120 -32.82 -11.26 4.42
N THR A 121 -32.48 -10.30 3.58
CA THR A 121 -33.39 -9.27 3.05
C THR A 121 -33.17 -9.08 1.54
N ASP A 122 -34.10 -8.41 0.88
CA ASP A 122 -33.98 -8.02 -0.55
C ASP A 122 -33.24 -6.67 -0.72
N ILE A 123 -32.65 -6.14 0.36
CA ILE A 123 -31.94 -4.85 0.31
C ILE A 123 -30.59 -5.04 -0.36
N THR A 124 -30.46 -4.46 -1.55
CA THR A 124 -29.21 -4.41 -2.32
C THR A 124 -28.99 -2.99 -2.84
N GLY A 125 -27.75 -2.66 -3.11
CA GLY A 125 -27.40 -1.37 -3.71
C GLY A 125 -26.02 -1.38 -4.33
N SER A 126 -25.79 -0.43 -5.24
CA SER A 126 -24.46 -0.19 -5.79
C SER A 126 -24.27 1.30 -6.09
N THR A 127 -23.02 1.74 -6.05
CA THR A 127 -22.60 3.08 -6.45
C THR A 127 -21.25 3.01 -7.17
N THR A 128 -21.07 3.85 -8.18
CA THR A 128 -19.83 3.94 -8.97
C THR A 128 -19.46 5.39 -9.10
N GLY A 129 -18.19 5.72 -8.95
CA GLY A 129 -17.68 7.08 -9.08
C GLY A 129 -16.32 7.27 -8.43
N THR A 130 -15.97 8.50 -8.10
CA THR A 130 -14.74 8.85 -7.38
C THR A 130 -14.93 8.75 -5.88
N GLY A 131 -13.93 8.22 -5.18
CA GLY A 131 -13.82 8.34 -3.72
C GLY A 131 -13.14 9.64 -3.31
N ASP A 132 -12.90 9.79 -2.01
CA ASP A 132 -12.21 10.97 -1.45
C ASP A 132 -10.74 10.96 -1.85
N SER A 133 -10.22 12.09 -2.35
CA SER A 133 -8.81 12.24 -2.71
C SER A 133 -7.92 12.28 -1.48
N GLY A 134 -6.73 11.68 -1.58
CA GLY A 134 -5.71 11.65 -0.54
C GLY A 134 -4.51 12.53 -0.86
N TYR A 135 -3.90 13.10 0.18
CA TYR A 135 -2.66 13.85 0.09
C TYR A 135 -1.78 13.50 1.28
N THR A 136 -0.49 13.21 1.02
CA THR A 136 0.49 12.94 2.07
C THR A 136 1.66 13.90 1.95
N ALA A 137 2.14 14.37 3.10
CA ALA A 137 3.44 15.04 3.22
C ALA A 137 4.25 14.32 4.28
N ALA A 138 5.53 14.02 3.98
CA ALA A 138 6.37 13.25 4.86
C ALA A 138 7.84 13.68 4.80
N ILE A 139 8.57 13.37 5.88
CA ILE A 139 10.00 13.67 6.01
C ILE A 139 10.69 12.59 6.85
N LEU A 140 11.90 12.21 6.46
CA LEU A 140 12.79 11.39 7.29
C LEU A 140 13.53 12.27 8.30
N LEU A 141 13.26 12.05 9.59
CA LEU A 141 13.87 12.80 10.70
C LEU A 141 15.27 12.27 11.04
N LYS A 142 15.51 10.96 10.81
CA LYS A 142 16.80 10.28 11.05
C LYS A 142 17.02 9.25 9.94
N GLY A 143 18.29 8.98 9.58
CA GLY A 143 18.67 7.95 8.62
C GLY A 143 18.29 8.23 7.16
N GLY A 144 17.78 9.41 6.87
CA GLY A 144 17.32 9.82 5.54
C GLY A 144 18.02 11.08 5.02
N PRO A 145 19.35 11.06 4.75
CA PRO A 145 20.00 12.18 4.08
C PRO A 145 19.44 12.34 2.65
N ALA A 146 19.25 13.59 2.22
CA ALA A 146 18.82 13.88 0.86
C ALA A 146 19.97 13.62 -0.13
N LEU A 147 19.95 12.48 -0.80
CA LEU A 147 20.97 12.00 -1.72
C LEU A 147 20.44 12.01 -3.15
N SER A 148 21.27 12.42 -4.13
CA SER A 148 20.96 12.18 -5.54
C SER A 148 20.96 10.67 -5.86
N PRO A 149 20.39 10.21 -6.98
CA PRO A 149 20.44 8.80 -7.37
C PRO A 149 21.87 8.23 -7.42
N GLU A 150 22.85 8.99 -7.89
CA GLU A 150 24.25 8.56 -7.95
C GLU A 150 24.89 8.44 -6.56
N GLN A 151 24.57 9.37 -5.65
CA GLN A 151 25.03 9.32 -4.26
C GLN A 151 24.35 8.16 -3.52
N PHE A 152 23.07 7.94 -3.77
CA PHE A 152 22.28 6.91 -3.14
C PHE A 152 22.78 5.50 -3.49
N ALA A 153 23.19 5.27 -4.74
CA ALA A 153 23.72 3.98 -5.21
C ALA A 153 24.97 3.51 -4.41
N ASN A 154 25.69 4.45 -3.77
CA ASN A 154 26.88 4.17 -2.96
C ASN A 154 26.62 4.36 -1.45
N ALA A 155 25.39 4.64 -1.06
CA ALA A 155 25.06 4.90 0.35
C ALA A 155 24.82 3.59 1.11
N VAL A 156 25.19 3.59 2.37
CA VAL A 156 24.89 2.48 3.28
C VAL A 156 23.47 2.70 3.84
N THR A 157 22.64 1.69 3.69
CA THR A 157 21.29 1.70 4.29
C THR A 157 21.39 1.68 5.81
N THR A 158 20.68 2.55 6.46
CA THR A 158 20.69 2.69 7.93
C THR A 158 19.27 2.72 8.47
N THR A 159 19.13 2.53 9.79
CA THR A 159 17.83 2.73 10.44
C THR A 159 17.34 4.15 10.20
N SER A 160 16.14 4.29 9.68
CA SER A 160 15.48 5.56 9.43
C SER A 160 14.24 5.73 10.33
N ILE A 161 13.94 6.98 10.64
CA ILE A 161 12.73 7.39 11.39
C ILE A 161 12.09 8.51 10.59
N GLY A 162 10.83 8.39 10.30
CA GLY A 162 10.07 9.38 9.55
C GLY A 162 8.76 9.79 10.21
N LEU A 163 8.28 10.94 9.81
CA LEU A 163 7.00 11.50 10.19
C LEU A 163 6.21 11.80 8.92
N SER A 164 4.93 11.45 8.90
CA SER A 164 4.02 11.84 7.83
C SER A 164 2.72 12.40 8.38
N LEU A 165 2.05 13.17 7.54
CA LEU A 165 0.67 13.59 7.69
C LEU A 165 -0.06 13.28 6.39
N SER A 166 -0.96 12.28 6.42
CA SER A 166 -1.89 12.05 5.33
C SER A 166 -3.21 12.74 5.63
N THR A 167 -3.82 13.30 4.59
CA THR A 167 -5.10 14.01 4.65
C THR A 167 -6.01 13.46 3.59
N THR A 168 -7.22 13.06 3.96
CA THR A 168 -8.29 12.72 3.01
C THR A 168 -9.29 13.86 2.95
N THR A 169 -9.60 14.30 1.74
CA THR A 169 -10.50 15.43 1.49
C THR A 169 -11.90 14.94 1.12
N PRO A 170 -12.98 15.65 1.48
CA PRO A 170 -14.36 15.25 1.14
C PRO A 170 -14.71 15.59 -0.33
N THR A 171 -13.96 15.01 -1.27
CA THR A 171 -14.10 15.26 -2.72
C THR A 171 -14.78 14.11 -3.46
N GLY A 172 -14.98 12.99 -2.78
CA GLY A 172 -15.63 11.82 -3.32
C GLY A 172 -17.13 11.98 -3.48
N GLN A 173 -17.72 11.11 -4.26
CA GLN A 173 -19.14 11.12 -4.51
C GLN A 173 -19.92 10.78 -3.24
N TYR A 174 -20.69 11.72 -2.75
CA TYR A 174 -21.52 11.62 -1.56
C TYR A 174 -22.94 12.11 -1.81
N ASP A 175 -23.93 11.32 -1.39
CA ASP A 175 -25.35 11.67 -1.37
C ASP A 175 -25.91 11.28 0.00
N PRO A 176 -26.33 12.26 0.82
CA PRO A 176 -26.80 11.99 2.19
C PRO A 176 -28.07 11.12 2.26
N ASN A 177 -28.78 10.96 1.14
CA ASN A 177 -29.98 10.12 1.06
C ASN A 177 -29.70 8.69 0.60
N LYS A 178 -28.43 8.37 0.25
CA LYS A 178 -28.01 7.01 -0.14
C LYS A 178 -27.31 6.28 1.02
N LEU A 179 -27.54 4.97 1.07
CA LEU A 179 -26.85 4.10 2.03
C LEU A 179 -25.40 3.82 1.64
N LEU A 180 -25.10 3.87 0.34
CA LEU A 180 -23.78 3.57 -0.19
C LEU A 180 -23.17 4.81 -0.82
N ASN A 181 -22.11 5.30 -0.22
CA ASN A 181 -21.32 6.44 -0.67
C ASN A 181 -19.86 6.04 -0.87
N LEU A 182 -19.19 6.67 -1.82
CA LEU A 182 -17.76 6.54 -2.08
C LEU A 182 -16.94 7.61 -1.35
N GLY A 183 -17.56 8.78 -1.10
CA GLY A 183 -17.03 9.84 -0.25
C GLY A 183 -17.58 9.78 1.16
N SER A 184 -16.86 10.38 2.11
CA SER A 184 -17.22 10.42 3.54
C SER A 184 -17.87 11.71 3.99
N ASP A 185 -17.89 12.75 3.12
CA ASP A 185 -18.36 14.11 3.42
C ASP A 185 -17.72 14.73 4.68
N ARG A 186 -16.46 14.38 4.91
CA ARG A 186 -15.65 14.89 6.03
C ARG A 186 -14.17 14.80 5.73
N TRP A 187 -13.38 15.64 6.35
CA TRP A 187 -11.93 15.53 6.35
C TRP A 187 -11.48 14.45 7.31
N SER A 188 -10.40 13.75 6.94
CA SER A 188 -9.62 12.95 7.88
C SER A 188 -8.15 13.30 7.80
N PHE A 189 -7.47 13.19 8.94
CA PHE A 189 -6.04 13.44 9.07
C PHE A 189 -5.38 12.25 9.75
N LYS A 190 -4.30 11.74 9.18
CA LYS A 190 -3.51 10.63 9.73
C LYS A 190 -2.08 11.07 9.97
N PRO A 191 -1.74 11.69 11.13
CA PRO A 191 -0.36 11.76 11.56
C PRO A 191 0.18 10.36 11.85
N GLU A 192 1.41 10.09 11.40
CA GLU A 192 2.07 8.80 11.59
C GLU A 192 3.56 8.99 11.85
N LEU A 193 4.08 8.23 12.82
CA LEU A 193 5.50 8.07 13.11
C LEU A 193 5.90 6.66 12.70
N GLY A 194 6.94 6.55 11.86
CA GLY A 194 7.47 5.28 11.37
C GLY A 194 8.95 5.11 11.63
N ILE A 195 9.35 3.87 11.81
CA ILE A 195 10.75 3.43 11.85
C ILE A 195 10.92 2.28 10.86
N SER A 196 11.97 2.34 10.04
CA SER A 196 12.44 1.24 9.18
C SER A 196 13.85 0.87 9.61
N LYS A 197 14.06 -0.41 9.91
CA LYS A 197 15.33 -0.94 10.42
C LYS A 197 15.80 -2.12 9.58
N PRO A 198 16.79 -1.93 8.69
CA PRO A 198 17.47 -3.04 8.03
C PRO A 198 18.32 -3.82 9.02
N PHE A 199 18.39 -5.15 8.85
CA PHE A 199 19.17 -6.04 9.71
C PHE A 199 19.55 -7.36 9.01
N GLY A 200 20.35 -8.18 9.69
CA GLY A 200 20.79 -9.47 9.20
C GLY A 200 21.93 -9.38 8.17
N PRO A 201 22.38 -10.52 7.62
CA PRO A 201 23.41 -10.55 6.60
C PRO A 201 23.00 -9.75 5.36
N GLU A 202 23.93 -8.95 4.84
CA GLU A 202 23.72 -8.07 3.67
C GLU A 202 22.51 -7.15 3.81
N GLN A 203 22.00 -6.93 5.04
CA GLN A 203 20.81 -6.12 5.34
C GLN A 203 19.56 -6.51 4.53
N ARG A 204 19.41 -7.80 4.23
CA ARG A 204 18.29 -8.32 3.43
C ARG A 204 16.96 -8.30 4.15
N TRP A 205 16.96 -8.24 5.46
CA TRP A 205 15.76 -8.11 6.27
C TRP A 205 15.51 -6.64 6.60
N VAL A 206 14.25 -6.23 6.55
CA VAL A 206 13.81 -4.95 7.07
C VAL A 206 12.65 -5.17 8.04
N PHE A 207 12.74 -4.57 9.20
CA PHE A 207 11.66 -4.48 10.17
C PHE A 207 11.12 -3.05 10.19
N ASP A 208 9.83 -2.90 9.97
CA ASP A 208 9.12 -1.64 10.04
C ASP A 208 8.14 -1.65 11.21
N ALA A 209 8.01 -0.54 11.90
CA ALA A 209 6.99 -0.32 12.91
C ALA A 209 6.43 1.10 12.80
N TYR A 210 5.11 1.22 12.69
CA TYR A 210 4.43 2.50 12.52
C TYR A 210 3.36 2.69 13.60
N ALA A 211 3.20 3.93 14.04
CA ALA A 211 2.16 4.33 14.98
C ALA A 211 1.41 5.53 14.42
N ASN A 212 0.10 5.42 14.31
CA ASN A 212 -0.74 6.45 13.71
C ASN A 212 -2.05 6.69 14.47
N ALA A 213 -2.68 7.81 14.14
CA ALA A 213 -4.02 8.13 14.61
C ALA A 213 -4.82 8.75 13.47
N TYR A 214 -6.03 8.26 13.25
CA TYR A 214 -6.99 8.91 12.36
C TYR A 214 -7.85 9.88 13.14
N LEU A 215 -7.84 11.14 12.72
CA LEU A 215 -8.62 12.24 13.29
C LEU A 215 -9.64 12.68 12.24
N TYR A 216 -10.86 12.91 12.63
CA TYR A 216 -11.96 13.19 11.71
C TYR A 216 -12.64 14.51 12.04
N THR A 217 -13.05 15.26 11.02
CA THR A 217 -14.06 16.30 11.19
C THR A 217 -15.46 15.65 11.24
N ASN A 218 -16.47 16.43 11.57
CA ASN A 218 -17.85 15.93 11.56
C ASN A 218 -18.36 15.85 10.12
N ASN A 219 -19.17 14.81 9.82
CA ASN A 219 -20.09 14.85 8.69
C ASN A 219 -21.42 15.41 9.20
N THR A 220 -21.85 16.56 8.66
CA THR A 220 -23.03 17.29 9.12
C THR A 220 -24.27 17.03 8.27
N SER A 221 -24.14 16.22 7.24
CA SER A 221 -25.21 15.80 6.32
C SER A 221 -25.47 14.29 6.34
N TYR A 222 -24.97 13.62 7.39
CA TYR A 222 -25.11 12.16 7.52
C TYR A 222 -26.60 11.77 7.56
N ARG A 223 -26.99 10.83 6.68
CA ARG A 223 -28.40 10.40 6.51
C ARG A 223 -29.39 11.55 6.38
N GLY A 224 -29.01 12.56 5.60
CA GLY A 224 -29.81 13.75 5.34
C GLY A 224 -29.48 14.91 6.30
N THR A 225 -29.82 14.81 7.56
CA THR A 225 -29.69 15.92 8.53
C THR A 225 -28.98 15.57 9.82
N GLU A 226 -28.55 14.33 9.96
CA GLU A 226 -27.85 13.87 11.17
C GLU A 226 -26.37 14.33 11.17
N VAL A 227 -25.80 14.40 12.34
CA VAL A 227 -24.39 14.76 12.53
C VAL A 227 -23.62 13.52 13.00
N LEU A 228 -22.75 13.01 12.13
CA LEU A 228 -21.81 11.94 12.50
C LEU A 228 -20.54 12.56 13.07
N ARG A 229 -20.15 12.10 14.26
CA ARG A 229 -18.86 12.39 14.89
C ARG A 229 -18.14 11.09 15.16
N GLN A 230 -16.83 11.05 14.97
CA GLN A 230 -15.99 9.88 15.25
C GLN A 230 -14.81 10.30 16.12
N ARG A 231 -14.57 9.54 17.18
CA ARG A 231 -13.36 9.68 17.99
C ARG A 231 -12.13 9.17 17.22
N ALA A 232 -10.96 9.63 17.65
CA ALA A 232 -9.70 9.17 17.06
C ALA A 232 -9.62 7.63 17.04
N LEU A 233 -9.29 7.08 15.86
CA LEU A 233 -8.95 5.67 15.67
C LEU A 233 -7.42 5.56 15.66
N PHE A 234 -6.86 4.79 16.57
CA PHE A 234 -5.42 4.58 16.66
C PHE A 234 -5.01 3.31 15.92
N GLY A 235 -3.84 3.34 15.29
CA GLY A 235 -3.23 2.22 14.59
C GLY A 235 -1.80 1.97 15.03
N LEU A 236 -1.45 0.69 15.13
CA LEU A 236 -0.08 0.20 15.23
C LEU A 236 0.13 -0.79 14.10
N GLU A 237 1.21 -0.62 13.35
CA GLU A 237 1.56 -1.47 12.22
C GLU A 237 2.96 -2.05 12.41
N GLY A 238 3.14 -3.27 11.96
CA GLY A 238 4.43 -3.94 12.00
C GLY A 238 4.61 -4.79 10.75
N HIS A 239 5.76 -4.63 10.09
CA HIS A 239 6.08 -5.34 8.87
C HIS A 239 7.45 -5.99 9.02
N ILE A 240 7.60 -7.16 8.44
CA ILE A 240 8.90 -7.80 8.28
C ILE A 240 9.05 -8.20 6.81
N SER A 241 10.05 -7.69 6.16
CA SER A 241 10.30 -7.96 4.75
C SER A 241 11.68 -8.59 4.52
N TYR A 242 11.78 -9.38 3.45
CA TYR A 242 13.01 -10.03 3.03
C TYR A 242 13.29 -9.76 1.56
N THR A 243 14.51 -9.33 1.25
CA THR A 243 15.00 -9.10 -0.11
C THR A 243 15.69 -10.37 -0.63
N PHE A 244 15.07 -11.06 -1.57
CA PHE A 244 15.62 -12.26 -2.20
C PHE A 244 16.77 -11.91 -3.16
N ASN A 245 16.58 -10.85 -3.93
CA ASN A 245 17.56 -10.28 -4.86
C ASN A 245 17.17 -8.84 -5.21
N ASN A 246 17.92 -8.18 -6.08
CA ASN A 246 17.68 -6.79 -6.46
C ASN A 246 16.33 -6.53 -7.16
N ALA A 247 15.64 -7.59 -7.59
CA ALA A 247 14.38 -7.49 -8.30
C ALA A 247 13.17 -7.97 -7.49
N ILE A 248 13.39 -8.70 -6.38
CA ILE A 248 12.29 -9.37 -5.67
C ILE A 248 12.47 -9.24 -4.17
N TRP A 249 11.43 -8.74 -3.51
CA TRP A 249 11.28 -8.83 -2.06
C TRP A 249 9.83 -9.15 -1.68
N ALA A 250 9.63 -9.63 -0.47
CA ALA A 250 8.29 -9.90 0.06
C ALA A 250 8.21 -9.51 1.53
N SER A 251 6.99 -9.25 2.02
CA SER A 251 6.71 -8.94 3.41
C SER A 251 5.60 -9.80 4.02
N LEU A 252 5.61 -9.82 5.35
CA LEU A 252 4.48 -10.17 6.18
C LEU A 252 4.11 -8.94 7.01
N ASP A 253 2.84 -8.63 7.05
CA ASP A 253 2.31 -7.38 7.53
C ASP A 253 1.26 -7.60 8.60
N SER A 254 1.21 -6.71 9.57
CA SER A 254 0.20 -6.73 10.61
C SER A 254 -0.23 -5.32 10.98
N ARG A 255 -1.52 -5.17 11.27
CA ARG A 255 -2.08 -3.93 11.77
C ARG A 255 -3.04 -4.21 12.93
N TYR A 256 -2.88 -3.49 14.01
CA TYR A 256 -3.83 -3.42 15.10
C TYR A 256 -4.43 -2.03 15.20
N SER A 257 -5.76 -1.93 15.11
CA SER A 257 -6.47 -0.66 15.28
C SER A 257 -7.50 -0.73 16.41
N PHE A 258 -7.65 0.38 17.13
CA PHE A 258 -8.51 0.45 18.31
C PHE A 258 -9.11 1.84 18.54
N ARG A 259 -10.24 1.91 19.24
CA ARG A 259 -11.11 3.08 19.45
C ARG A 259 -11.95 3.40 18.22
N GLY A 260 -12.06 4.67 17.82
CA GLY A 260 -12.82 5.11 16.66
C GLY A 260 -14.34 5.01 16.82
N ASP A 261 -14.84 4.98 18.07
CA ASP A 261 -16.27 4.93 18.38
C ASP A 261 -16.98 6.18 17.86
N THR A 262 -18.21 6.00 17.35
CA THR A 262 -18.98 7.07 16.73
C THR A 262 -20.17 7.52 17.56
N THR A 263 -20.63 8.75 17.30
CA THR A 263 -21.91 9.27 17.76
C THR A 263 -22.68 9.83 16.55
N VAL A 264 -23.98 9.56 16.50
CA VAL A 264 -24.89 10.12 15.51
C VAL A 264 -25.87 11.02 16.23
N SER A 265 -25.87 12.30 15.90
CA SER A 265 -26.70 13.35 16.56
C SER A 265 -26.62 13.29 18.09
N GLY A 266 -25.42 13.03 18.63
CA GLY A 266 -25.16 12.94 20.07
C GLY A 266 -25.39 11.57 20.69
N VAL A 267 -25.99 10.62 19.98
CA VAL A 267 -26.23 9.24 20.47
C VAL A 267 -25.02 8.36 20.16
N ASN A 268 -24.42 7.78 21.20
CA ASN A 268 -23.30 6.86 21.04
C ASN A 268 -23.75 5.55 20.39
N GLN A 269 -23.02 5.11 19.34
CA GLN A 269 -23.37 3.92 18.56
C GLN A 269 -22.83 2.61 19.18
N GLY A 270 -21.99 2.67 20.21
CA GLY A 270 -21.42 1.48 20.87
C GLY A 270 -20.46 0.69 19.99
N ASP A 271 -19.96 1.29 18.94
CA ASP A 271 -19.21 0.69 17.82
C ASP A 271 -17.68 0.78 17.98
N ARG A 272 -17.20 0.91 19.21
CA ARG A 272 -15.76 0.96 19.51
C ARG A 272 -15.02 -0.22 18.91
N GLN A 273 -14.07 0.08 18.02
CA GLN A 273 -13.35 -0.88 17.21
C GLN A 273 -12.18 -1.54 17.96
N ARG A 274 -11.91 -2.80 17.62
CA ARG A 274 -10.68 -3.53 17.86
C ARG A 274 -10.48 -4.50 16.71
N ASN A 275 -9.51 -4.20 15.84
CA ASN A 275 -9.26 -4.98 14.66
C ASN A 275 -7.80 -5.41 14.60
N PHE A 276 -7.56 -6.63 14.18
CA PHE A 276 -6.24 -7.13 13.85
C PHE A 276 -6.29 -7.70 12.44
N ILE A 277 -5.49 -7.13 11.56
CA ILE A 277 -5.42 -7.48 10.15
C ILE A 277 -4.03 -8.04 9.89
N LEU A 278 -3.95 -9.11 9.13
CA LEU A 278 -2.72 -9.69 8.61
C LEU A 278 -2.67 -9.47 7.11
N GLY A 279 -1.48 -9.20 6.61
CA GLY A 279 -1.21 -8.98 5.20
C GLY A 279 0.10 -9.62 4.74
N SER A 280 0.32 -9.57 3.46
CA SER A 280 1.58 -9.93 2.82
C SER A 280 1.70 -9.21 1.49
N GLU A 281 2.93 -8.85 1.13
CA GLU A 281 3.25 -8.28 -0.18
C GLU A 281 4.35 -9.08 -0.86
N LEU A 282 4.27 -9.14 -2.19
CA LEU A 282 5.34 -9.59 -3.07
C LEU A 282 5.60 -8.49 -4.09
N VAL A 283 6.82 -7.97 -4.09
CA VAL A 283 7.24 -6.92 -5.02
C VAL A 283 8.23 -7.49 -6.01
N VAL A 284 7.98 -7.23 -7.30
CA VAL A 284 8.82 -7.63 -8.42
C VAL A 284 9.17 -6.39 -9.24
N SER A 285 10.45 -6.02 -9.25
CA SER A 285 10.99 -4.86 -9.97
C SER A 285 11.90 -5.33 -11.11
N PRO A 286 11.38 -5.52 -12.35
CA PRO A 286 12.16 -6.00 -13.48
C PRO A 286 13.35 -5.08 -13.82
N ASN A 287 13.26 -3.83 -13.44
CA ASN A 287 14.32 -2.82 -13.55
C ASN A 287 14.07 -1.70 -12.53
N SER A 288 14.98 -0.73 -12.44
CA SER A 288 14.88 0.37 -11.48
C SER A 288 13.62 1.24 -11.64
N ARG A 289 13.02 1.29 -12.82
CA ARG A 289 11.88 2.19 -13.12
C ARG A 289 10.52 1.55 -12.97
N ASN A 290 10.44 0.23 -13.04
CA ASN A 290 9.18 -0.48 -13.07
C ASN A 290 9.10 -1.47 -11.92
N SER A 291 8.02 -1.41 -11.16
CA SER A 291 7.73 -2.34 -10.08
C SER A 291 6.28 -2.83 -10.15
N PHE A 292 6.09 -4.07 -9.78
CA PHE A 292 4.77 -4.69 -9.61
C PHE A 292 4.66 -5.20 -8.19
N THR A 293 3.60 -4.81 -7.51
CA THR A 293 3.30 -5.28 -6.15
C THR A 293 2.02 -6.10 -6.17
N PHE A 294 2.06 -7.23 -5.50
CA PHE A 294 0.91 -8.10 -5.26
C PHE A 294 0.68 -8.17 -3.77
N GLU A 295 -0.51 -7.80 -3.33
CA GLU A 295 -0.86 -7.73 -1.92
C GLU A 295 -2.01 -8.68 -1.58
N PHE A 296 -2.01 -9.12 -0.35
CA PHE A 296 -3.13 -9.80 0.28
C PHE A 296 -3.32 -9.28 1.70
N ALA A 297 -4.57 -9.05 2.11
CA ALA A 297 -4.89 -8.69 3.48
C ALA A 297 -6.19 -9.38 3.95
N LYS A 298 -6.19 -9.77 5.23
CA LYS A 298 -7.36 -10.39 5.87
C LYS A 298 -7.47 -9.97 7.34
N ALA A 299 -8.67 -9.58 7.74
CA ALA A 299 -8.96 -9.38 9.14
C ALA A 299 -8.97 -10.73 9.89
N ALA A 300 -8.02 -10.91 10.80
CA ALA A 300 -7.92 -12.08 11.66
C ALA A 300 -8.83 -11.96 12.89
N VAL A 301 -8.94 -10.73 13.44
CA VAL A 301 -9.88 -10.39 14.52
C VAL A 301 -10.55 -9.08 14.17
N HIS A 302 -11.87 -9.03 14.28
CA HIS A 302 -12.63 -7.79 14.08
C HIS A 302 -13.74 -7.70 15.14
N ARG A 303 -13.68 -6.65 15.95
CA ARG A 303 -14.76 -6.27 16.87
C ARG A 303 -15.21 -4.86 16.51
N ASN A 304 -16.47 -4.74 16.07
CA ASN A 304 -17.06 -3.48 15.60
C ASN A 304 -16.22 -2.76 14.54
N GLY A 305 -15.51 -3.50 13.72
CA GLY A 305 -14.70 -2.98 12.61
C GLY A 305 -14.79 -3.87 11.39
N PRO A 306 -14.09 -3.53 10.31
CA PRO A 306 -14.20 -4.27 9.05
C PRO A 306 -13.72 -5.71 9.18
N SER A 307 -14.58 -6.67 8.84
CA SER A 307 -14.16 -8.02 8.49
C SER A 307 -13.76 -8.01 7.02
N LEU A 308 -12.54 -7.59 6.73
CA LEU A 308 -12.11 -7.49 5.36
C LEU A 308 -11.30 -8.71 4.90
N THR A 309 -11.44 -9.02 3.63
CA THR A 309 -10.50 -9.87 2.88
C THR A 309 -10.29 -9.19 1.53
N GLY A 310 -9.06 -8.95 1.16
CA GLY A 310 -8.72 -8.25 -0.07
C GLY A 310 -7.38 -8.63 -0.65
N PHE A 311 -7.18 -8.24 -1.88
CA PHE A 311 -5.93 -8.38 -2.63
C PHE A 311 -5.61 -7.12 -3.41
N ALA A 312 -4.30 -6.85 -3.75
CA ALA A 312 -3.85 -5.77 -4.59
C ALA A 312 -2.95 -6.21 -5.73
N VAL A 313 -3.08 -5.45 -6.81
CA VAL A 313 -2.02 -5.34 -7.81
C VAL A 313 -1.72 -3.86 -8.04
N ARG A 314 -0.47 -3.49 -7.88
CA ARG A 314 0.03 -2.14 -8.15
C ARG A 314 1.11 -2.21 -9.22
N TYR A 315 1.16 -1.19 -10.04
CA TYR A 315 2.23 -0.92 -10.97
C TYR A 315 2.79 0.45 -10.68
N ASP A 316 4.09 0.52 -10.44
CA ASP A 316 4.82 1.74 -10.18
C ASP A 316 5.77 2.06 -11.33
N TYR A 317 5.71 3.29 -11.82
CA TYR A 317 6.68 3.83 -12.75
C TYR A 317 7.44 4.97 -12.09
N THR A 318 8.77 4.80 -11.97
CA THR A 318 9.67 5.75 -11.33
C THR A 318 10.56 6.42 -12.37
N TRP A 319 10.69 7.75 -12.29
CA TRP A 319 11.57 8.54 -13.16
C TRP A 319 12.17 9.74 -12.43
N GLY A 320 13.26 10.29 -12.94
CA GLY A 320 13.92 11.48 -12.39
C GLY A 320 15.29 11.73 -13.00
N ASN A 321 15.89 12.85 -12.65
CA ASN A 321 17.23 13.20 -13.15
C ASN A 321 18.28 12.27 -12.50
N GLY A 322 19.10 11.63 -13.33
CA GLY A 322 20.12 10.67 -12.88
C GLY A 322 19.59 9.30 -12.46
N TYR A 323 18.28 9.08 -12.51
CA TYR A 323 17.65 7.78 -12.21
C TYR A 323 17.63 6.92 -13.49
N ARG A 324 18.34 5.80 -13.48
CA ARG A 324 18.54 4.91 -14.64
C ARG A 324 18.10 3.48 -14.35
#